data_a1b30e635eba2d6cd013e43c0e3ed3f4
#
_entry.id   a1b30e635eba2d6cd013e43c0e3ed3f4
#
_cell.length_a   1.000
_cell.length_b   1.000
_cell.length_c   1.000
_cell.angle_alpha   90.00
_cell.angle_beta   90.00
_cell.angle_gamma   90.00
#
_symmetry.space_group_name_H-M   'P 1'
#
loop_
_entity.id
_entity.type
_entity.pdbx_description
1 polymer ?
#
loop_
_entity_poly.entity_id
_entity_poly.type
_entity_poly.pdbx_seq_one_letter_code
_entity_poly.pdbx_strand_id
1 'polypeptide(L)'
;MKKVGLVASLLVGLFAVNSSAHAETSVPDLQKQLDEINGKIQKLLAEKAADEQQVKAKSEPAANNGEYLKKLWGNTKISGYGELEYIFKKDNGNGKGGNTLDPHRVVLNVTSQLSDWIEFNSELEWEHGGSDGGADGSISVEQAYLTFKLNPALNVNAGVMLLPMGAINQNHEPTNFYSSARPALDMYLIPSTWQEMGVGISGALHKKVDYQLMAVSGLDGTNFDAAKGVREGRQGFKKDNNRNFAVAGRLDLRPVDGLRTSLSLYSGNSASSGTSTAYTTIAAVDGRYRISDFELAGEYVHVYQDRPESLNTEIGRNMSGYWVEGAWHALPSAWKQGRLSNADAVLFARYSELNTQHGGAADPSKTSGRFDRNYTTVGVSFLPIPSVAIKADYQFFGDRRAAGEVPLDNDKFQVTVGFVF
;
A
#
# COMPACT_ATOMS: atom_id res chain seq x y z
N MET A 1 6.32 -30.96 -17.04
CA MET A 1 5.95 -32.06 -16.13
C MET A 1 5.32 -33.29 -16.79
N LYS A 2 4.85 -33.25 -18.06
CA LYS A 2 4.30 -34.45 -18.75
C LYS A 2 5.35 -35.33 -19.44
N LYS A 3 6.58 -34.88 -19.63
CA LYS A 3 7.63 -35.63 -20.35
C LYS A 3 8.57 -36.47 -19.44
N VAL A 4 8.58 -36.25 -18.13
CA VAL A 4 9.37 -37.07 -17.19
C VAL A 4 8.69 -38.40 -16.87
N GLY A 5 7.37 -38.49 -17.00
CA GLY A 5 6.64 -39.72 -16.82
C GLY A 5 6.84 -40.78 -17.94
N LEU A 6 7.22 -40.34 -19.13
CA LEU A 6 7.37 -41.26 -20.27
C LEU A 6 8.68 -42.05 -20.23
N VAL A 7 9.76 -41.47 -19.68
CA VAL A 7 11.07 -42.14 -19.55
C VAL A 7 11.04 -43.14 -18.38
N ALA A 8 10.30 -42.84 -17.32
CA ALA A 8 10.09 -43.77 -16.19
C ALA A 8 9.26 -45.00 -16.58
N SER A 9 8.26 -44.81 -17.48
CA SER A 9 7.42 -45.92 -17.95
C SER A 9 8.16 -46.88 -18.89
N LEU A 10 9.18 -46.43 -19.62
CA LEU A 10 9.99 -47.27 -20.51
C LEU A 10 11.03 -48.14 -19.73
N LEU A 11 11.51 -47.64 -18.57
CA LEU A 11 12.44 -48.41 -17.71
C LEU A 11 11.71 -49.48 -16.88
N VAL A 12 10.44 -49.28 -16.53
CA VAL A 12 9.62 -50.25 -15.80
C VAL A 12 9.16 -51.39 -16.74
N GLY A 13 8.97 -51.11 -18.04
CA GLY A 13 8.63 -52.13 -19.05
C GLY A 13 9.76 -53.12 -19.35
N LEU A 14 11.01 -52.74 -19.12
CA LEU A 14 12.19 -53.61 -19.36
C LEU A 14 12.50 -54.59 -18.22
N PHE A 15 11.93 -54.37 -17.01
CA PHE A 15 12.10 -55.27 -15.87
C PHE A 15 10.95 -56.26 -15.63
N ALA A 16 9.85 -56.11 -16.37
CA ALA A 16 8.65 -56.93 -16.18
C ALA A 16 8.60 -58.18 -17.10
N VAL A 17 9.62 -58.47 -17.90
CA VAL A 17 9.66 -59.63 -18.81
C VAL A 17 10.59 -60.73 -18.33
N ASN A 18 10.86 -60.84 -17.05
CA ASN A 18 11.72 -61.94 -16.57
C ASN A 18 11.11 -62.68 -15.37
N SER A 19 9.93 -63.29 -15.58
CA SER A 19 9.51 -64.42 -14.76
C SER A 19 8.35 -65.16 -15.42
N SER A 20 8.59 -65.91 -16.45
CA SER A 20 7.99 -67.24 -16.71
C SER A 20 8.34 -67.73 -18.13
N ALA A 21 8.83 -68.97 -18.15
CA ALA A 21 9.09 -69.81 -19.30
C ALA A 21 10.49 -69.70 -19.94
N HIS A 22 11.29 -70.75 -19.69
CA HIS A 22 12.44 -71.13 -20.48
C HIS A 22 11.99 -71.41 -21.93
N ALA A 23 12.16 -70.44 -22.79
CA ALA A 23 12.32 -70.69 -24.24
C ALA A 23 13.73 -70.17 -24.55
N GLU A 24 14.57 -71.04 -25.11
CA GLU A 24 15.88 -70.68 -25.68
C GLU A 24 15.65 -69.62 -26.76
N THR A 25 15.81 -68.35 -26.44
CA THR A 25 15.81 -67.27 -27.43
C THR A 25 17.04 -67.44 -28.30
N SER A 26 16.86 -67.73 -29.54
CA SER A 26 17.97 -67.94 -30.47
C SER A 26 18.76 -66.64 -30.67
N VAL A 27 20.08 -66.75 -30.87
CA VAL A 27 20.94 -65.58 -31.14
C VAL A 27 20.41 -64.67 -32.25
N PRO A 28 19.78 -65.18 -33.33
CA PRO A 28 19.11 -64.39 -34.34
C PRO A 28 17.93 -63.58 -33.85
N ASP A 29 17.14 -64.08 -32.87
CA ASP A 29 16.02 -63.34 -32.31
C ASP A 29 16.44 -62.18 -31.42
N LEU A 30 17.54 -62.38 -30.66
CA LEU A 30 18.14 -61.32 -29.89
C LEU A 30 18.74 -60.22 -30.79
N GLN A 31 19.36 -60.63 -31.92
CA GLN A 31 19.89 -59.68 -32.89
C GLN A 31 18.77 -58.85 -33.52
N LYS A 32 17.66 -59.46 -33.85
CA LYS A 32 16.46 -58.77 -34.39
C LYS A 32 15.85 -57.77 -33.38
N GLN A 33 15.78 -58.16 -32.11
CA GLN A 33 15.33 -57.26 -31.03
C GLN A 33 16.29 -56.08 -30.83
N LEU A 34 17.59 -56.33 -30.91
CA LEU A 34 18.61 -55.29 -30.82
C LEU A 34 18.50 -54.28 -31.96
N ASP A 35 18.31 -54.76 -33.18
CA ASP A 35 18.13 -53.91 -34.37
C ASP A 35 16.86 -53.08 -34.28
N GLU A 36 15.78 -53.66 -33.73
CA GLU A 36 14.50 -52.96 -33.51
C GLU A 36 14.63 -51.87 -32.43
N ILE A 37 15.35 -52.14 -31.34
CA ILE A 37 15.65 -51.19 -30.29
C ILE A 37 16.55 -50.06 -30.82
N ASN A 38 17.60 -50.39 -31.56
CA ASN A 38 18.47 -49.40 -32.20
C ASN A 38 17.68 -48.50 -33.19
N GLY A 39 16.78 -49.06 -33.97
CA GLY A 39 15.90 -48.29 -34.84
C GLY A 39 14.99 -47.30 -34.06
N LYS A 40 14.43 -47.74 -32.93
CA LYS A 40 13.62 -46.89 -32.06
C LYS A 40 14.46 -45.76 -31.41
N ILE A 41 15.68 -46.08 -30.97
CA ILE A 41 16.63 -45.09 -30.41
C ILE A 41 16.99 -44.06 -31.47
N GLN A 42 17.33 -44.45 -32.68
CA GLN A 42 17.65 -43.51 -33.77
C GLN A 42 16.49 -42.60 -34.12
N LYS A 43 15.27 -43.15 -34.13
CA LYS A 43 14.05 -42.36 -34.35
C LYS A 43 13.80 -41.31 -33.22
N LEU A 44 13.98 -41.73 -31.96
CA LEU A 44 13.83 -40.82 -30.81
C LEU A 44 14.90 -39.73 -30.81
N LEU A 45 16.14 -40.04 -31.21
CA LEU A 45 17.21 -39.05 -31.33
C LEU A 45 16.94 -38.07 -32.49
N ALA A 46 16.38 -38.53 -33.61
CA ALA A 46 15.97 -37.64 -34.70
C ALA A 46 14.79 -36.74 -34.31
N GLU A 47 13.80 -37.27 -33.62
CA GLU A 47 12.66 -36.45 -33.07
C GLU A 47 13.18 -35.43 -32.08
N LYS A 48 14.10 -35.81 -31.19
CA LYS A 48 14.71 -34.86 -30.22
C LYS A 48 15.53 -33.76 -30.92
N ALA A 49 16.29 -34.10 -31.93
CA ALA A 49 17.04 -33.13 -32.72
C ALA A 49 16.13 -32.18 -33.50
N ALA A 50 15.01 -32.67 -34.01
CA ALA A 50 13.99 -31.85 -34.68
C ALA A 50 13.26 -30.91 -33.67
N ASP A 51 12.93 -31.41 -32.46
CA ASP A 51 12.36 -30.62 -31.37
C ASP A 51 13.34 -29.50 -30.91
N GLU A 52 14.63 -29.84 -30.77
CA GLU A 52 15.69 -28.88 -30.43
C GLU A 52 15.89 -27.82 -31.52
N GLN A 53 15.80 -28.20 -32.79
CA GLN A 53 15.82 -27.24 -33.90
C GLN A 53 14.57 -26.38 -33.95
N GLN A 54 13.37 -26.90 -33.65
CA GLN A 54 12.15 -26.11 -33.55
C GLN A 54 12.16 -25.18 -32.33
N VAL A 55 12.74 -25.59 -31.22
CA VAL A 55 12.94 -24.72 -30.04
C VAL A 55 13.95 -23.61 -30.35
N LYS A 56 15.02 -23.91 -31.09
CA LYS A 56 15.98 -22.89 -31.56
C LYS A 56 15.43 -21.98 -32.65
N ALA A 57 14.53 -22.44 -33.50
CA ALA A 57 13.87 -21.63 -34.53
C ALA A 57 12.70 -20.80 -33.95
N LYS A 58 12.13 -21.19 -32.81
CA LYS A 58 11.12 -20.42 -32.06
C LYS A 58 11.72 -19.52 -30.97
N SER A 59 12.97 -19.70 -30.58
CA SER A 59 13.71 -18.66 -29.91
C SER A 59 14.05 -17.64 -31.02
N GLU A 60 13.28 -16.57 -31.11
CA GLU A 60 13.77 -15.33 -31.72
C GLU A 60 15.21 -15.14 -31.21
N PRO A 61 16.16 -14.71 -32.06
CA PRO A 61 17.49 -14.37 -31.58
C PRO A 61 17.28 -13.45 -30.41
N ALA A 62 17.80 -13.82 -29.24
CA ALA A 62 17.70 -13.02 -28.03
C ALA A 62 18.03 -11.60 -28.46
N ALA A 63 16.98 -10.78 -28.63
CA ALA A 63 17.11 -9.41 -29.07
C ALA A 63 18.19 -8.86 -28.17
N ASN A 64 19.23 -8.34 -28.77
CA ASN A 64 20.47 -7.89 -28.17
C ASN A 64 20.20 -7.43 -26.75
N ASN A 65 20.37 -8.31 -25.74
CA ASN A 65 19.96 -8.07 -24.37
C ASN A 65 20.47 -6.72 -23.87
N GLY A 66 21.65 -6.30 -24.42
CA GLY A 66 22.22 -4.99 -24.13
C GLY A 66 21.40 -3.84 -24.70
N GLU A 67 20.80 -3.96 -25.87
CA GLU A 67 19.95 -2.90 -26.46
C GLU A 67 18.58 -2.83 -25.77
N TYR A 68 17.99 -3.98 -25.46
CA TYR A 68 16.76 -4.04 -24.67
C TYR A 68 16.99 -3.46 -23.27
N LEU A 69 18.05 -3.85 -22.57
CA LEU A 69 18.39 -3.31 -21.25
C LEU A 69 18.68 -1.81 -21.33
N LYS A 70 19.41 -1.35 -22.35
CA LYS A 70 19.66 0.09 -22.55
C LYS A 70 18.36 0.87 -22.77
N LYS A 71 17.42 0.33 -23.54
CA LYS A 71 16.09 0.93 -23.73
C LYS A 71 15.27 0.91 -22.45
N LEU A 72 15.28 -0.19 -21.69
CA LEU A 72 14.61 -0.32 -20.41
C LEU A 72 15.13 0.70 -19.39
N TRP A 73 16.46 0.82 -19.25
CA TRP A 73 17.08 1.81 -18.36
C TRP A 73 16.77 3.25 -18.78
N GLY A 74 16.75 3.54 -20.07
CA GLY A 74 16.37 4.87 -20.60
C GLY A 74 14.91 5.24 -20.30
N ASN A 75 14.05 4.27 -20.07
CA ASN A 75 12.63 4.44 -19.77
C ASN A 75 12.29 4.22 -18.27
N THR A 76 13.31 4.07 -17.42
CA THR A 76 13.14 3.87 -15.99
C THR A 76 13.48 5.15 -15.24
N LYS A 77 12.59 5.59 -14.39
CA LYS A 77 12.77 6.72 -13.47
C LYS A 77 12.94 6.17 -12.06
N ILE A 78 13.91 6.73 -11.35
CA ILE A 78 14.13 6.51 -9.93
C ILE A 78 13.82 7.82 -9.24
N SER A 79 12.99 7.77 -8.22
CA SER A 79 12.63 8.89 -7.35
C SER A 79 12.44 8.37 -5.94
N GLY A 80 12.14 9.24 -5.02
CA GLY A 80 11.90 8.81 -3.66
C GLY A 80 11.70 9.96 -2.71
N TYR A 81 11.59 9.65 -1.44
CA TYR A 81 11.44 10.64 -0.38
C TYR A 81 12.01 10.09 0.94
N GLY A 82 12.22 10.99 1.89
CA GLY A 82 12.64 10.61 3.22
C GLY A 82 12.17 11.60 4.26
N GLU A 83 12.12 11.13 5.51
CA GLU A 83 11.73 11.89 6.69
C GLU A 83 12.68 11.59 7.84
N LEU A 84 13.18 12.66 8.46
CA LEU A 84 13.93 12.63 9.71
C LEU A 84 13.12 13.39 10.75
N GLU A 85 12.86 12.79 11.91
CA GLU A 85 11.99 13.35 12.92
C GLU A 85 12.70 13.49 14.27
N TYR A 86 12.43 14.60 14.93
CA TYR A 86 12.64 14.77 16.36
C TYR A 86 11.30 14.99 17.03
N ILE A 87 10.99 14.17 18.03
CA ILE A 87 9.72 14.21 18.76
C ILE A 87 10.01 14.36 20.25
N PHE A 88 9.46 15.41 20.87
CA PHE A 88 9.39 15.57 22.31
C PHE A 88 7.94 15.32 22.75
N LYS A 89 7.71 14.28 23.55
CA LYS A 89 6.40 13.95 24.13
C LYS A 89 6.38 14.36 25.60
N LYS A 90 5.45 15.24 25.95
CA LYS A 90 5.13 15.55 27.33
C LYS A 90 4.36 14.39 27.95
N ASP A 91 4.74 13.94 29.14
CA ASP A 91 3.95 12.92 29.84
C ASP A 91 2.65 13.53 30.37
N ASN A 92 1.53 13.15 29.79
CA ASN A 92 0.19 13.56 30.22
C ASN A 92 -0.40 12.60 31.28
N GLY A 93 0.42 11.77 31.93
CA GLY A 93 0.02 10.82 32.96
C GLY A 93 -0.10 9.39 32.48
N ASN A 94 0.42 9.06 31.29
CA ASN A 94 0.45 7.69 30.76
C ASN A 94 1.84 7.03 30.84
N GLY A 95 2.85 7.71 31.38
CA GLY A 95 4.22 7.21 31.48
C GLY A 95 4.95 7.09 30.14
N LYS A 96 4.41 7.70 29.06
CA LYS A 96 4.97 7.62 27.70
C LYS A 96 5.62 8.93 27.23
N GLY A 97 6.00 9.79 28.17
CA GLY A 97 6.80 10.99 27.87
C GLY A 97 8.22 10.63 27.44
N GLY A 98 8.89 11.54 26.75
CA GLY A 98 10.29 11.37 26.35
C GLY A 98 10.61 11.98 24.99
N ASN A 99 11.88 11.84 24.63
CA ASN A 99 12.42 12.35 23.36
C ASN A 99 12.78 11.21 22.45
N THR A 100 12.52 11.38 21.16
CA THR A 100 12.93 10.43 20.13
C THR A 100 13.56 11.21 18.98
N LEU A 101 14.69 10.75 18.48
CA LEU A 101 15.28 11.14 17.20
C LEU A 101 15.19 9.92 16.30
N ASP A 102 14.49 10.06 15.19
CA ASP A 102 14.09 8.92 14.36
C ASP A 102 14.35 9.21 12.87
N PRO A 103 15.16 8.39 12.17
CA PRO A 103 15.13 8.34 10.72
C PRO A 103 13.86 7.64 10.28
N HIS A 104 12.71 8.35 10.36
CA HIS A 104 11.38 7.80 10.27
C HIS A 104 11.23 6.87 9.06
N ARG A 105 11.63 7.35 7.88
CA ARG A 105 11.64 6.52 6.68
C ARG A 105 12.52 7.08 5.57
N VAL A 106 12.97 6.18 4.71
CA VAL A 106 13.52 6.47 3.38
C VAL A 106 12.82 5.55 2.37
N VAL A 107 12.30 6.15 1.31
CA VAL A 107 11.51 5.44 0.29
C VAL A 107 12.15 5.61 -1.07
N LEU A 108 12.20 4.52 -1.83
CA LEU A 108 12.70 4.47 -3.20
C LEU A 108 11.57 4.04 -4.14
N ASN A 109 11.24 4.89 -5.09
CA ASN A 109 10.27 4.63 -6.13
C ASN A 109 10.99 4.28 -7.44
N VAL A 110 10.57 3.21 -8.09
CA VAL A 110 11.02 2.82 -9.43
C VAL A 110 9.82 2.73 -10.34
N THR A 111 9.78 3.59 -11.35
CA THR A 111 8.76 3.57 -12.41
C THR A 111 9.46 3.25 -13.73
N SER A 112 9.02 2.19 -14.41
CA SER A 112 9.60 1.76 -15.69
C SER A 112 8.52 1.59 -16.75
N GLN A 113 8.67 2.33 -17.87
CA GLN A 113 7.84 2.18 -19.05
C GLN A 113 8.31 0.95 -19.82
N LEU A 114 7.62 -0.19 -19.65
CA LEU A 114 7.97 -1.47 -20.27
C LEU A 114 7.62 -1.48 -21.77
N SER A 115 6.53 -0.81 -22.14
CA SER A 115 6.12 -0.55 -23.54
C SER A 115 5.34 0.77 -23.61
N ASP A 116 4.84 1.14 -24.75
CA ASP A 116 4.00 2.34 -24.96
C ASP A 116 2.71 2.35 -24.12
N TRP A 117 2.22 1.18 -23.72
CA TRP A 117 0.97 1.01 -22.98
C TRP A 117 1.09 0.22 -21.66
N ILE A 118 2.29 -0.28 -21.30
CA ILE A 118 2.53 -1.00 -20.03
C ILE A 118 3.59 -0.28 -19.21
N GLU A 119 3.27 0.04 -17.98
CA GLU A 119 4.16 0.65 -17.00
C GLU A 119 4.23 -0.20 -15.73
N PHE A 120 5.41 -0.38 -15.21
CA PHE A 120 5.68 -0.96 -13.90
C PHE A 120 5.94 0.15 -12.89
N ASN A 121 5.34 0.03 -11.71
CA ASN A 121 5.56 0.93 -10.58
C ASN A 121 5.90 0.12 -9.34
N SER A 122 6.90 0.58 -8.57
CA SER A 122 7.23 0.00 -7.28
C SER A 122 7.68 1.07 -6.29
N GLU A 123 7.44 0.78 -5.01
CA GLU A 123 7.82 1.60 -3.88
C GLU A 123 8.38 0.69 -2.79
N LEU A 124 9.64 0.96 -2.40
CA LEU A 124 10.37 0.25 -1.36
C LEU A 124 10.62 1.19 -0.20
N GLU A 125 10.20 0.82 0.99
CA GLU A 125 10.32 1.62 2.20
C GLU A 125 11.28 0.98 3.20
N TRP A 126 12.15 1.80 3.77
CA TRP A 126 12.95 1.53 4.96
C TRP A 126 12.46 2.42 6.08
N GLU A 127 11.91 1.82 7.15
CA GLU A 127 11.44 2.54 8.34
C GLU A 127 12.45 2.40 9.49
N HIS A 128 12.53 3.46 10.32
CA HIS A 128 13.29 3.50 11.58
C HIS A 128 14.76 3.07 11.47
N GLY A 129 15.35 3.20 10.27
CA GLY A 129 16.77 2.94 10.01
C GLY A 129 17.22 1.49 10.15
N GLY A 130 16.31 0.55 10.36
CA GLY A 130 16.63 -0.83 10.67
C GLY A 130 16.13 -1.86 9.66
N SER A 131 16.80 -3.01 9.62
CA SER A 131 16.43 -4.15 8.77
C SER A 131 16.46 -5.50 9.50
N ASP A 132 16.87 -5.55 10.74
CA ASP A 132 17.29 -6.77 11.42
C ASP A 132 16.25 -7.38 12.38
N GLY A 133 14.97 -7.10 12.16
CA GLY A 133 13.85 -7.86 12.76
C GLY A 133 13.77 -7.92 14.30
N GLY A 134 14.69 -7.25 14.99
CA GLY A 134 14.76 -7.23 16.44
C GLY A 134 14.60 -5.85 17.06
N ALA A 135 14.74 -4.81 16.26
CA ALA A 135 14.47 -3.42 16.62
C ALA A 135 13.27 -2.91 15.81
N ASP A 136 12.80 -1.74 16.13
CA ASP A 136 11.57 -1.13 15.58
C ASP A 136 11.63 -0.80 14.07
N GLY A 137 12.70 -1.19 13.35
CA GLY A 137 12.90 -0.93 11.93
C GLY A 137 12.35 -2.01 11.01
N SER A 138 11.89 -1.62 9.81
CA SER A 138 11.39 -2.55 8.80
C SER A 138 11.85 -2.19 7.38
N ILE A 139 11.86 -3.18 6.50
CA ILE A 139 11.93 -3.00 5.05
C ILE A 139 10.67 -3.62 4.46
N SER A 140 9.95 -2.85 3.68
CA SER A 140 8.71 -3.32 3.05
C SER A 140 8.60 -2.87 1.60
N VAL A 141 7.83 -3.66 0.84
CA VAL A 141 7.31 -3.23 -0.46
C VAL A 141 5.98 -2.56 -0.20
N GLU A 142 5.87 -1.25 -0.40
CA GLU A 142 4.59 -0.57 -0.27
C GLU A 142 3.74 -0.70 -1.54
N GLN A 143 4.37 -0.64 -2.69
CA GLN A 143 3.70 -0.81 -3.98
C GLN A 143 4.55 -1.66 -4.93
N ALA A 144 3.88 -2.51 -5.71
CA ALA A 144 4.47 -3.23 -6.84
C ALA A 144 3.34 -3.65 -7.79
N TYR A 145 3.12 -2.90 -8.86
CA TYR A 145 2.01 -3.15 -9.77
C TYR A 145 2.32 -2.77 -11.21
N LEU A 146 1.54 -3.33 -12.12
CA LEU A 146 1.51 -2.98 -13.53
C LEU A 146 0.30 -2.10 -13.82
N THR A 147 0.50 -1.07 -14.64
CA THR A 147 -0.55 -0.27 -15.26
C THR A 147 -0.61 -0.56 -16.75
N PHE A 148 -1.77 -0.99 -17.22
CA PHE A 148 -2.09 -1.15 -18.64
C PHE A 148 -2.89 0.06 -19.10
N LYS A 149 -2.25 0.96 -19.83
CA LYS A 149 -2.80 2.24 -20.33
C LYS A 149 -3.59 1.99 -21.62
N LEU A 150 -4.90 1.77 -21.52
CA LEU A 150 -5.74 1.47 -22.69
C LEU A 150 -6.18 2.73 -23.40
N ASN A 151 -6.60 3.74 -22.65
CA ASN A 151 -6.91 5.09 -23.14
C ASN A 151 -6.98 6.06 -21.94
N PRO A 152 -7.09 7.39 -22.15
CA PRO A 152 -7.13 8.34 -21.03
C PRO A 152 -8.24 8.12 -20.01
N ALA A 153 -9.36 7.54 -20.43
CA ALA A 153 -10.48 7.25 -19.54
C ALA A 153 -10.43 5.85 -18.89
N LEU A 154 -9.49 4.99 -19.32
CA LEU A 154 -9.40 3.62 -18.82
C LEU A 154 -7.97 3.11 -18.77
N ASN A 155 -7.46 2.94 -17.57
CA ASN A 155 -6.27 2.16 -17.26
C ASN A 155 -6.68 0.96 -16.41
N VAL A 156 -5.98 -0.16 -16.56
CA VAL A 156 -6.13 -1.33 -15.70
C VAL A 156 -4.87 -1.47 -14.87
N ASN A 157 -5.02 -1.64 -13.58
CA ASN A 157 -3.91 -1.78 -12.63
C ASN A 157 -3.97 -3.18 -11.99
N ALA A 158 -2.83 -3.83 -11.78
CA ALA A 158 -2.78 -5.15 -11.14
C ALA A 158 -1.51 -5.32 -10.33
N GLY A 159 -1.64 -5.69 -9.07
CA GLY A 159 -0.53 -5.88 -8.13
C GLY A 159 -0.84 -5.36 -6.74
N VAL A 160 0.20 -4.93 -6.03
CA VAL A 160 0.11 -4.29 -4.72
C VAL A 160 0.03 -2.79 -4.90
N MET A 161 -1.05 -2.18 -4.45
CA MET A 161 -1.37 -0.78 -4.69
C MET A 161 -1.90 -0.11 -3.42
N LEU A 162 -1.64 1.19 -3.27
CA LEU A 162 -2.29 2.01 -2.25
C LEU A 162 -3.79 2.14 -2.58
N LEU A 163 -4.63 1.94 -1.58
CA LEU A 163 -6.06 2.13 -1.75
C LEU A 163 -6.40 3.60 -1.97
N PRO A 164 -7.35 3.92 -2.85
CA PRO A 164 -7.74 5.29 -3.15
C PRO A 164 -8.70 5.83 -2.07
N MET A 165 -8.21 5.91 -0.82
CA MET A 165 -9.01 6.29 0.34
C MET A 165 -8.45 7.55 0.99
N GLY A 166 -9.33 8.52 1.23
CA GLY A 166 -9.05 9.73 1.99
C GLY A 166 -8.02 10.68 1.35
N ALA A 167 -7.72 11.76 2.06
CA ALA A 167 -6.85 12.83 1.58
C ALA A 167 -5.37 12.42 1.51
N ILE A 168 -4.92 11.57 2.44
CA ILE A 168 -3.50 11.34 2.71
C ILE A 168 -2.99 10.01 2.14
N ASN A 169 -3.81 8.94 2.07
CA ASN A 169 -3.29 7.60 1.80
C ASN A 169 -2.46 7.48 0.51
N GLN A 170 -2.90 8.11 -0.58
CA GLN A 170 -2.15 8.14 -1.85
C GLN A 170 -1.23 9.36 -2.00
N ASN A 171 -1.22 10.29 -1.03
CA ASN A 171 -0.46 11.54 -1.06
C ASN A 171 0.30 11.75 0.25
N HIS A 172 0.94 10.70 0.75
CA HIS A 172 1.52 10.67 2.09
C HIS A 172 3.00 11.10 2.13
N GLU A 173 3.55 11.59 1.03
CA GLU A 173 4.91 12.14 1.00
C GLU A 173 5.01 13.39 1.89
N PRO A 174 6.17 13.61 2.53
CA PRO A 174 6.33 14.63 3.56
C PRO A 174 6.13 16.07 3.08
N THR A 175 6.21 16.33 1.79
CA THR A 175 5.99 17.66 1.22
C THR A 175 4.52 17.97 0.91
N ASN A 176 3.61 16.98 1.03
CA ASN A 176 2.21 17.10 0.65
C ASN A 176 1.28 17.58 1.79
N PHE A 177 1.78 17.63 3.03
CA PHE A 177 1.06 18.12 4.21
C PHE A 177 1.99 18.96 5.09
N TYR A 178 1.44 19.89 5.89
CA TYR A 178 2.24 20.91 6.58
C TYR A 178 2.75 20.47 7.95
N SER A 179 2.01 19.64 8.68
CA SER A 179 2.42 19.13 9.99
C SER A 179 3.49 18.04 9.89
N SER A 180 4.20 17.80 10.96
CA SER A 180 5.14 16.67 11.06
C SER A 180 4.39 15.35 10.99
N ALA A 181 3.32 15.17 11.76
CA ALA A 181 2.52 13.95 11.74
C ALA A 181 1.25 14.10 10.87
N ARG A 182 0.85 13.01 10.24
CA ARG A 182 -0.47 12.87 9.58
C ARG A 182 -1.60 13.08 10.60
N PRO A 183 -2.81 13.52 10.17
CA PRO A 183 -3.97 13.54 11.06
C PRO A 183 -4.26 12.17 11.66
N ALA A 184 -4.69 12.12 12.93
CA ALA A 184 -4.92 10.85 13.63
C ALA A 184 -5.99 9.97 12.94
N LEU A 185 -6.98 10.59 12.31
CA LEU A 185 -8.01 9.83 11.59
C LEU A 185 -7.45 9.10 10.35
N ASP A 186 -6.44 9.69 9.65
CA ASP A 186 -5.72 9.07 8.55
C ASP A 186 -4.77 7.94 9.00
N MET A 187 -4.59 7.77 10.31
CA MET A 187 -3.85 6.65 10.88
C MET A 187 -4.78 5.52 11.36
N TYR A 188 -5.96 5.87 11.89
CA TYR A 188 -6.79 4.92 12.63
C TYR A 188 -8.09 4.54 11.92
N LEU A 189 -8.71 5.43 11.14
CA LEU A 189 -9.93 5.16 10.37
C LEU A 189 -9.66 4.92 8.89
N ILE A 190 -8.70 5.67 8.30
CA ILE A 190 -8.08 5.32 7.03
C ILE A 190 -6.66 4.92 7.37
N PRO A 191 -6.37 3.63 7.51
CA PRO A 191 -5.11 3.17 8.10
C PRO A 191 -3.92 3.37 7.15
N SER A 192 -3.60 4.63 6.80
CA SER A 192 -2.48 4.98 5.93
C SER A 192 -1.11 4.58 6.54
N THR A 193 -0.14 4.08 5.81
CA THR A 193 -0.17 3.72 4.38
C THR A 193 -0.94 2.40 4.19
N TRP A 194 -2.05 2.46 3.53
CA TRP A 194 -2.91 1.29 3.33
C TRP A 194 -2.76 0.80 1.89
N GLN A 195 -2.04 -0.29 1.74
CA GLN A 195 -1.85 -1.00 0.50
C GLN A 195 -2.42 -2.42 0.58
N GLU A 196 -2.97 -2.90 -0.53
CA GLU A 196 -3.47 -4.27 -0.66
C GLU A 196 -3.19 -4.81 -2.06
N MET A 197 -3.16 -6.14 -2.18
CA MET A 197 -3.05 -6.81 -3.47
C MET A 197 -4.41 -6.87 -4.15
N GLY A 198 -4.45 -6.57 -5.44
CA GLY A 198 -5.69 -6.65 -6.21
C GLY A 198 -5.57 -6.20 -7.65
N VAL A 199 -6.72 -5.89 -8.21
CA VAL A 199 -6.88 -5.32 -9.55
C VAL A 199 -7.77 -4.09 -9.48
N GLY A 200 -7.55 -3.15 -10.37
CA GLY A 200 -8.34 -1.93 -10.39
C GLY A 200 -8.42 -1.30 -11.78
N ILE A 201 -9.32 -0.36 -11.90
CA ILE A 201 -9.44 0.52 -13.05
C ILE A 201 -9.35 1.97 -12.60
N SER A 202 -8.77 2.81 -13.44
CA SER A 202 -8.65 4.24 -13.18
C SER A 202 -8.66 5.04 -14.48
N GLY A 203 -8.99 6.32 -14.41
CA GLY A 203 -8.93 7.19 -15.57
C GLY A 203 -9.59 8.54 -15.36
N ALA A 204 -9.54 9.38 -16.39
CA ALA A 204 -10.18 10.68 -16.44
C ALA A 204 -11.49 10.57 -17.23
N LEU A 205 -12.63 10.68 -16.55
CA LEU A 205 -13.95 10.75 -17.21
C LEU A 205 -14.17 12.11 -17.89
N HIS A 206 -13.58 13.14 -17.32
CA HIS A 206 -13.64 14.51 -17.81
C HIS A 206 -12.41 15.28 -17.31
N LYS A 207 -12.11 16.45 -17.89
CA LYS A 207 -10.99 17.33 -17.46
C LYS A 207 -11.01 17.68 -15.95
N LYS A 208 -12.17 17.57 -15.32
CA LYS A 208 -12.39 17.90 -13.91
C LYS A 208 -12.81 16.71 -13.07
N VAL A 209 -12.80 15.48 -13.61
CA VAL A 209 -13.33 14.30 -12.95
C VAL A 209 -12.42 13.10 -13.22
N ASP A 210 -11.74 12.62 -12.20
CA ASP A 210 -10.99 11.36 -12.24
C ASP A 210 -11.67 10.32 -11.35
N TYR A 211 -11.47 9.05 -11.66
CA TYR A 211 -11.98 7.95 -10.86
C TYR A 211 -10.96 6.84 -10.68
N GLN A 212 -11.11 6.12 -9.57
CA GLN A 212 -10.41 4.88 -9.30
C GLN A 212 -11.41 3.89 -8.70
N LEU A 213 -11.33 2.62 -9.08
CA LEU A 213 -12.11 1.53 -8.53
C LEU A 213 -11.24 0.28 -8.45
N MET A 214 -11.18 -0.37 -7.30
CA MET A 214 -10.32 -1.52 -7.04
C MET A 214 -11.10 -2.65 -6.37
N ALA A 215 -10.77 -3.88 -6.74
CA ALA A 215 -11.12 -5.10 -6.03
C ALA A 215 -9.83 -5.65 -5.41
N VAL A 216 -9.80 -5.75 -4.10
CA VAL A 216 -8.59 -6.01 -3.30
C VAL A 216 -8.86 -7.01 -2.18
N SER A 217 -7.81 -7.44 -1.50
CA SER A 217 -7.93 -8.11 -0.21
C SER A 217 -8.62 -7.22 0.82
N GLY A 218 -9.46 -7.80 1.66
CA GLY A 218 -10.18 -7.08 2.71
C GLY A 218 -9.41 -6.99 4.03
N LEU A 219 -9.90 -6.16 4.95
CA LEU A 219 -9.37 -6.05 6.30
C LEU A 219 -9.66 -7.32 7.11
N ASP A 220 -8.76 -7.68 8.03
CA ASP A 220 -9.01 -8.67 9.08
C ASP A 220 -9.51 -7.97 10.36
N GLY A 221 -10.80 -8.04 10.59
CA GLY A 221 -11.46 -7.35 11.69
C GLY A 221 -11.15 -7.93 13.08
N THR A 222 -10.55 -9.13 13.18
CA THR A 222 -10.10 -9.69 14.47
C THR A 222 -8.95 -8.90 15.08
N ASN A 223 -8.24 -8.13 14.27
CA ASN A 223 -7.15 -7.26 14.69
C ASN A 223 -7.61 -5.81 14.94
N PHE A 224 -8.90 -5.50 14.80
CA PHE A 224 -9.40 -4.18 15.13
C PHE A 224 -9.28 -3.92 16.63
N ASP A 225 -8.98 -2.68 16.99
CA ASP A 225 -8.68 -2.25 18.34
C ASP A 225 -9.38 -0.92 18.65
N ALA A 226 -9.92 -0.78 19.85
CA ALA A 226 -10.64 0.44 20.23
C ALA A 226 -9.74 1.68 20.24
N ALA A 227 -8.44 1.56 20.53
CA ALA A 227 -7.50 2.68 20.49
C ALA A 227 -7.03 3.02 19.08
N LYS A 228 -6.90 2.01 18.21
CA LYS A 228 -6.31 2.12 16.86
C LYS A 228 -7.35 1.99 15.73
N GLY A 229 -8.63 1.80 16.06
CA GLY A 229 -9.68 1.64 15.08
C GLY A 229 -9.46 0.43 14.16
N VAL A 230 -9.47 0.64 12.85
CA VAL A 230 -9.30 -0.44 11.85
C VAL A 230 -7.83 -0.66 11.43
N ARG A 231 -6.87 0.11 11.99
CA ARG A 231 -5.48 0.13 11.52
C ARG A 231 -4.80 -1.24 11.48
N GLU A 232 -4.93 -2.00 12.55
CA GLU A 232 -4.25 -3.30 12.67
C GLU A 232 -4.92 -4.40 11.82
N GLY A 233 -6.05 -4.09 11.21
CA GLY A 233 -6.76 -5.00 10.30
C GLY A 233 -6.18 -5.08 8.90
N ARG A 234 -5.20 -4.21 8.53
CA ARG A 234 -4.51 -4.29 7.25
C ARG A 234 -3.77 -5.62 7.13
N GLN A 235 -4.01 -6.35 6.06
CA GLN A 235 -3.30 -7.61 5.83
C GLN A 235 -1.94 -7.37 5.14
N GLY A 236 -1.80 -6.27 4.39
CA GLY A 236 -0.54 -5.85 3.80
C GLY A 236 0.10 -6.92 2.92
N PHE A 237 -0.73 -7.75 2.26
CA PHE A 237 -0.34 -8.90 1.42
C PHE A 237 0.69 -9.88 2.06
N LYS A 238 0.98 -9.75 3.35
CA LYS A 238 1.85 -10.66 4.10
C LYS A 238 1.07 -11.90 4.52
N LYS A 239 0.97 -12.92 3.66
CA LYS A 239 0.21 -14.15 3.94
C LYS A 239 -1.28 -13.88 4.15
N ASP A 240 -1.83 -12.99 3.34
CA ASP A 240 -3.26 -12.76 3.27
C ASP A 240 -4.02 -14.10 3.28
N ASN A 241 -5.02 -14.19 4.13
CA ASN A 241 -5.84 -15.38 4.26
C ASN A 241 -6.68 -15.66 2.99
N ASN A 242 -6.72 -14.73 2.02
CA ASN A 242 -7.45 -14.77 0.75
C ASN A 242 -8.93 -15.16 0.91
N ARG A 243 -9.53 -14.80 2.03
CA ARG A 243 -10.94 -15.10 2.36
C ARG A 243 -11.81 -13.86 2.31
N ASN A 244 -11.20 -12.71 2.57
CA ASN A 244 -11.87 -11.44 2.66
C ASN A 244 -11.56 -10.61 1.40
N PHE A 245 -12.60 -10.35 0.61
CA PHE A 245 -12.51 -9.44 -0.53
C PHE A 245 -13.21 -8.13 -0.22
N ALA A 246 -12.70 -7.06 -0.78
CA ALA A 246 -13.24 -5.73 -0.65
C ALA A 246 -13.22 -4.99 -1.98
N VAL A 247 -14.08 -3.99 -2.07
CA VAL A 247 -14.08 -3.01 -3.15
C VAL A 247 -13.76 -1.65 -2.54
N ALA A 248 -12.83 -0.92 -3.16
CA ALA A 248 -12.51 0.46 -2.82
C ALA A 248 -12.63 1.34 -4.05
N GLY A 249 -13.20 2.54 -3.90
CA GLY A 249 -13.35 3.47 -4.99
C GLY A 249 -13.18 4.91 -4.55
N ARG A 250 -12.76 5.77 -5.48
CA ARG A 250 -12.58 7.22 -5.29
C ARG A 250 -13.01 7.98 -6.53
N LEU A 251 -13.65 9.10 -6.30
CA LEU A 251 -14.00 10.09 -7.31
C LEU A 251 -13.37 11.43 -6.93
N ASP A 252 -12.47 11.93 -7.77
CA ASP A 252 -11.81 13.23 -7.59
C ASP A 252 -12.47 14.28 -8.47
N LEU A 253 -12.82 15.41 -7.90
CA LEU A 253 -13.52 16.51 -8.56
C LEU A 253 -12.74 17.83 -8.46
N ARG A 254 -12.66 18.56 -9.55
CA ARG A 254 -12.06 19.89 -9.65
C ARG A 254 -13.09 20.90 -10.20
N PRO A 255 -14.15 21.21 -9.41
CA PRO A 255 -15.31 21.99 -9.92
C PRO A 255 -14.95 23.41 -10.34
N VAL A 256 -14.10 24.10 -9.57
CA VAL A 256 -13.59 25.44 -9.82
C VAL A 256 -12.09 25.50 -9.57
N ASP A 257 -11.43 26.53 -10.07
CA ASP A 257 -9.99 26.71 -9.89
C ASP A 257 -9.67 26.86 -8.40
N GLY A 258 -8.60 26.22 -7.97
CA GLY A 258 -8.16 26.17 -6.58
C GLY A 258 -8.90 25.15 -5.71
N LEU A 259 -10.07 24.62 -6.10
CA LEU A 259 -10.82 23.62 -5.33
C LEU A 259 -10.61 22.22 -5.88
N ARG A 260 -10.15 21.33 -5.00
CA ARG A 260 -10.19 19.88 -5.20
C ARG A 260 -11.04 19.27 -4.09
N THR A 261 -11.91 18.34 -4.43
CA THR A 261 -12.70 17.56 -3.46
C THR A 261 -12.84 16.13 -3.94
N SER A 262 -13.01 15.20 -3.02
CA SER A 262 -13.07 13.80 -3.37
C SER A 262 -14.06 13.05 -2.48
N LEU A 263 -14.58 11.96 -3.02
CA LEU A 263 -15.40 10.99 -2.31
C LEU A 263 -14.72 9.63 -2.40
N SER A 264 -14.55 8.96 -1.27
CA SER A 264 -13.95 7.61 -1.22
C SER A 264 -14.89 6.66 -0.48
N LEU A 265 -14.97 5.43 -0.96
CA LEU A 265 -15.77 4.37 -0.36
C LEU A 265 -14.96 3.06 -0.38
N TYR A 266 -14.96 2.36 0.75
CA TYR A 266 -14.48 0.99 0.89
C TYR A 266 -15.59 0.14 1.48
N SER A 267 -15.76 -1.09 1.01
CA SER A 267 -16.64 -2.08 1.64
C SER A 267 -16.10 -3.48 1.41
N GLY A 268 -15.96 -4.25 2.49
CA GLY A 268 -15.46 -5.62 2.42
C GLY A 268 -15.82 -6.44 3.64
N ASN A 269 -15.81 -7.76 3.48
CA ASN A 269 -15.94 -8.67 4.60
C ASN A 269 -14.66 -8.63 5.44
N SER A 270 -14.78 -8.48 6.75
CA SER A 270 -13.65 -8.44 7.71
C SER A 270 -13.66 -9.62 8.69
N ALA A 271 -14.55 -10.60 8.51
CA ALA A 271 -14.60 -11.78 9.37
C ALA A 271 -13.45 -12.74 9.08
N SER A 272 -12.77 -13.24 10.13
CA SER A 272 -11.65 -14.20 9.98
C SER A 272 -12.08 -15.65 9.83
N SER A 273 -13.22 -16.03 10.35
CA SER A 273 -13.72 -17.42 10.31
C SER A 273 -14.70 -17.63 9.16
N GLY A 274 -14.49 -18.68 8.38
CA GLY A 274 -15.23 -18.99 7.15
C GLY A 274 -16.74 -19.25 7.28
N THR A 275 -17.34 -19.00 8.43
CA THR A 275 -18.76 -19.21 8.71
C THR A 275 -19.54 -17.95 9.02
N SER A 276 -18.86 -16.84 9.33
CA SER A 276 -19.49 -15.56 9.65
C SER A 276 -19.08 -14.50 8.64
N THR A 277 -20.02 -13.66 8.25
CA THR A 277 -19.72 -12.43 7.50
C THR A 277 -19.86 -11.24 8.44
N ALA A 278 -18.90 -10.33 8.43
CA ALA A 278 -18.96 -9.05 9.15
C ALA A 278 -18.37 -7.98 8.23
N TYR A 279 -19.22 -7.15 7.67
CA TYR A 279 -18.80 -6.14 6.72
C TYR A 279 -18.31 -4.88 7.42
N THR A 280 -17.17 -4.39 6.96
CA THR A 280 -16.64 -3.07 7.26
C THR A 280 -16.88 -2.16 6.07
N THR A 281 -17.54 -1.03 6.28
CA THR A 281 -17.72 0.00 5.26
C THR A 281 -17.09 1.29 5.76
N ILE A 282 -16.24 1.91 4.93
CA ILE A 282 -15.57 3.17 5.22
C ILE A 282 -15.94 4.16 4.14
N ALA A 283 -16.54 5.29 4.52
CA ALA A 283 -16.84 6.40 3.63
C ALA A 283 -16.03 7.63 4.06
N ALA A 284 -15.42 8.31 3.10
CA ALA A 284 -14.68 9.53 3.33
C ALA A 284 -15.04 10.60 2.30
N VAL A 285 -15.04 11.84 2.76
CA VAL A 285 -15.09 13.04 1.92
C VAL A 285 -13.93 13.94 2.33
N ASP A 286 -13.16 14.38 1.35
CA ASP A 286 -12.05 15.30 1.57
C ASP A 286 -12.11 16.49 0.60
N GLY A 287 -11.43 17.56 0.97
CA GLY A 287 -11.35 18.74 0.12
C GLY A 287 -10.20 19.66 0.52
N ARG A 288 -9.72 20.38 -0.49
CA ARG A 288 -8.69 21.42 -0.34
C ARG A 288 -9.02 22.57 -1.27
N TYR A 289 -9.10 23.75 -0.71
CA TYR A 289 -9.35 24.98 -1.46
C TYR A 289 -8.26 26.02 -1.20
N ARG A 290 -7.57 26.40 -2.24
CA ARG A 290 -6.56 27.45 -2.20
C ARG A 290 -7.06 28.70 -2.91
N ILE A 291 -7.01 29.84 -2.22
CA ILE A 291 -7.30 31.15 -2.74
C ILE A 291 -6.20 32.13 -2.32
N SER A 292 -5.47 32.66 -3.33
CA SER A 292 -4.28 33.50 -3.09
C SER A 292 -3.29 32.79 -2.17
N ASP A 293 -2.95 33.40 -1.04
CA ASP A 293 -1.99 32.89 -0.06
C ASP A 293 -2.66 32.08 1.08
N PHE A 294 -3.96 31.84 1.00
CA PHE A 294 -4.68 31.06 2.01
C PHE A 294 -5.14 29.73 1.44
N GLU A 295 -5.10 28.73 2.29
CA GLU A 295 -5.59 27.40 1.99
C GLU A 295 -6.47 26.89 3.13
N LEU A 296 -7.60 26.27 2.79
CA LEU A 296 -8.46 25.53 3.69
C LEU A 296 -8.52 24.09 3.20
N ALA A 297 -8.25 23.14 4.09
CA ALA A 297 -8.35 21.71 3.80
C ALA A 297 -9.13 21.00 4.92
N GLY A 298 -9.70 19.85 4.59
CA GLY A 298 -10.41 19.05 5.59
C GLY A 298 -10.83 17.71 5.04
N GLU A 299 -11.17 16.83 5.97
CA GLU A 299 -11.65 15.48 5.70
C GLU A 299 -12.62 15.03 6.78
N TYR A 300 -13.64 14.28 6.40
CA TYR A 300 -14.51 13.54 7.29
C TYR A 300 -14.52 12.07 6.90
N VAL A 301 -14.42 11.19 7.90
CA VAL A 301 -14.44 9.74 7.72
C VAL A 301 -15.49 9.12 8.63
N HIS A 302 -16.24 8.18 8.09
CA HIS A 302 -17.16 7.34 8.83
C HIS A 302 -16.91 5.87 8.53
N VAL A 303 -16.74 5.06 9.58
CA VAL A 303 -16.61 3.61 9.51
C VAL A 303 -17.85 2.99 10.13
N TYR A 304 -18.46 2.07 9.40
CA TYR A 304 -19.60 1.28 9.86
C TYR A 304 -19.23 -0.20 9.91
N GLN A 305 -19.53 -0.86 11.03
CA GLN A 305 -19.37 -2.29 11.24
C GLN A 305 -20.76 -2.92 11.37
N ASP A 306 -21.11 -3.86 10.51
CA ASP A 306 -22.43 -4.49 10.58
C ASP A 306 -22.57 -5.44 11.79
N ARG A 307 -21.48 -6.11 12.20
CA ARG A 307 -21.42 -7.05 13.33
C ARG A 307 -20.14 -6.88 14.16
N PRO A 308 -19.97 -5.76 14.87
CA PRO A 308 -18.75 -5.50 15.63
C PRO A 308 -18.52 -6.57 16.72
N GLU A 309 -19.58 -7.13 17.31
CA GLU A 309 -19.52 -8.19 18.32
C GLU A 309 -18.86 -9.47 17.83
N SER A 310 -18.89 -9.75 16.53
CA SER A 310 -18.23 -10.91 15.93
C SER A 310 -16.78 -10.66 15.52
N LEU A 311 -16.30 -9.42 15.62
CA LEU A 311 -14.93 -9.02 15.33
C LEU A 311 -14.16 -8.76 16.63
N ASN A 312 -14.52 -7.70 17.34
CA ASN A 312 -13.97 -7.35 18.64
C ASN A 312 -15.03 -6.57 19.45
N THR A 313 -15.34 -7.04 20.64
CA THR A 313 -16.39 -6.43 21.50
C THR A 313 -16.02 -5.04 22.03
N GLU A 314 -14.76 -4.63 21.93
CA GLU A 314 -14.28 -3.32 22.37
C GLU A 314 -14.51 -2.21 21.34
N ILE A 315 -14.69 -2.57 20.05
CA ILE A 315 -14.93 -1.57 19.00
C ILE A 315 -16.38 -1.12 18.94
N GLY A 316 -16.59 0.10 18.45
CA GLY A 316 -17.94 0.63 18.19
C GLY A 316 -18.49 0.09 16.87
N ARG A 317 -19.84 0.01 16.78
CA ARG A 317 -20.52 -0.21 15.50
C ARG A 317 -20.20 0.90 14.50
N ASN A 318 -20.04 2.11 15.01
CA ASN A 318 -19.61 3.26 14.23
C ASN A 318 -18.30 3.79 14.79
N MET A 319 -17.43 4.24 13.89
CA MET A 319 -16.29 5.08 14.22
C MET A 319 -16.36 6.29 13.30
N SER A 320 -15.98 7.45 13.77
CA SER A 320 -15.98 8.66 12.95
C SER A 320 -14.93 9.65 13.39
N GLY A 321 -14.54 10.50 12.48
CA GLY A 321 -13.61 11.59 12.75
C GLY A 321 -13.59 12.60 11.62
N TYR A 322 -13.03 13.75 11.92
CA TYR A 322 -12.77 14.79 10.94
C TYR A 322 -11.54 15.59 11.31
N TRP A 323 -10.99 16.27 10.34
CA TRP A 323 -10.04 17.35 10.58
C TRP A 323 -10.34 18.53 9.66
N VAL A 324 -9.98 19.71 10.13
CA VAL A 324 -10.00 20.96 9.35
C VAL A 324 -8.68 21.67 9.59
N GLU A 325 -8.04 22.12 8.53
CA GLU A 325 -6.74 22.81 8.54
C GLU A 325 -6.86 24.11 7.75
N GLY A 326 -6.46 25.21 8.37
CA GLY A 326 -6.22 26.48 7.72
C GLY A 326 -4.73 26.74 7.60
N ALA A 327 -4.28 27.19 6.44
CA ALA A 327 -2.88 27.48 6.15
C ALA A 327 -2.71 28.83 5.47
N TRP A 328 -1.64 29.53 5.82
CA TRP A 328 -1.26 30.81 5.21
C TRP A 328 0.17 30.75 4.69
N HIS A 329 0.33 30.96 3.38
CA HIS A 329 1.62 31.04 2.70
C HIS A 329 2.25 32.41 2.95
N ALA A 330 2.95 32.53 4.09
CA ALA A 330 3.33 33.78 4.72
C ALA A 330 4.66 34.39 4.21
N LEU A 331 5.42 33.66 3.36
CA LEU A 331 6.73 34.14 2.91
C LEU A 331 6.57 35.35 1.96
N PRO A 332 7.06 36.54 2.36
CA PRO A 332 6.94 37.72 1.51
C PRO A 332 7.64 37.53 0.15
N SER A 333 7.01 38.00 -0.91
CA SER A 333 7.59 37.93 -2.28
C SER A 333 8.97 38.61 -2.37
N ALA A 334 9.21 39.65 -1.57
CA ALA A 334 10.49 40.33 -1.49
C ALA A 334 11.65 39.41 -0.99
N TRP A 335 11.33 38.35 -0.25
CA TRP A 335 12.32 37.37 0.24
C TRP A 335 12.53 36.21 -0.75
N LYS A 336 11.64 36.04 -1.75
CA LYS A 336 11.72 35.01 -2.77
C LYS A 336 12.73 35.41 -3.86
N GLN A 337 14.04 35.44 -3.50
CA GLN A 337 15.12 35.87 -4.38
C GLN A 337 16.28 34.86 -4.37
N GLY A 338 17.02 34.80 -5.47
CA GLY A 338 18.20 33.94 -5.59
C GLY A 338 17.88 32.46 -5.32
N ARG A 339 18.52 31.86 -4.34
CA ARG A 339 18.30 30.46 -3.95
C ARG A 339 16.92 30.21 -3.35
N LEU A 340 16.26 31.24 -2.86
CA LEU A 340 14.93 31.17 -2.23
C LEU A 340 13.81 31.63 -3.19
N SER A 341 14.06 31.74 -4.50
CA SER A 341 13.06 32.18 -5.47
C SER A 341 11.79 31.33 -5.48
N ASN A 342 11.92 30.03 -5.16
CA ASN A 342 10.79 29.08 -5.08
C ASN A 342 10.47 28.68 -3.63
N ALA A 343 11.03 29.41 -2.65
CA ALA A 343 10.78 29.12 -1.25
C ALA A 343 9.36 29.51 -0.83
N ASP A 344 8.87 28.80 0.20
CA ASP A 344 7.62 29.14 0.87
C ASP A 344 7.74 28.95 2.38
N ALA A 345 6.92 29.67 3.15
CA ALA A 345 6.78 29.49 4.58
C ALA A 345 5.28 29.47 4.89
N VAL A 346 4.79 28.36 5.37
CA VAL A 346 3.38 28.14 5.63
C VAL A 346 3.15 28.07 7.13
N LEU A 347 2.34 28.97 7.64
CA LEU A 347 1.80 28.91 8.99
C LEU A 347 0.47 28.17 8.93
N PHE A 348 0.27 27.18 9.80
CA PHE A 348 -0.95 26.38 9.77
C PHE A 348 -1.49 26.11 11.16
N ALA A 349 -2.80 25.85 11.20
CA ALA A 349 -3.49 25.35 12.38
C ALA A 349 -4.50 24.27 11.93
N ARG A 350 -4.47 23.12 12.59
CA ARG A 350 -5.40 22.01 12.35
C ARG A 350 -6.10 21.61 13.64
N TYR A 351 -7.40 21.42 13.55
CA TYR A 351 -8.20 20.74 14.56
C TYR A 351 -8.69 19.40 14.01
N SER A 352 -8.57 18.36 14.82
CA SER A 352 -9.03 17.00 14.47
C SER A 352 -9.82 16.42 15.62
N GLU A 353 -10.86 15.67 15.31
CA GLU A 353 -11.64 14.87 16.26
C GLU A 353 -11.78 13.44 15.73
N LEU A 354 -11.71 12.47 16.63
CA LEU A 354 -11.71 11.05 16.30
C LEU A 354 -12.38 10.26 17.42
N ASN A 355 -13.41 9.51 17.10
CA ASN A 355 -14.07 8.60 18.04
C ASN A 355 -14.20 7.20 17.42
N THR A 356 -13.49 6.22 18.01
CA THR A 356 -13.50 4.80 17.57
C THR A 356 -14.58 3.97 18.28
N GLN A 357 -15.37 4.59 19.15
CA GLN A 357 -16.53 3.98 19.82
C GLN A 357 -17.76 4.90 19.71
N HIS A 358 -17.97 5.52 18.55
CA HIS A 358 -19.12 6.42 18.35
C HIS A 358 -20.44 5.65 18.56
N GLY A 359 -21.22 6.08 19.56
CA GLY A 359 -22.43 5.36 20.00
C GLY A 359 -22.17 4.20 21.00
N GLY A 360 -20.92 4.04 21.46
CA GLY A 360 -20.51 3.00 22.43
C GLY A 360 -19.87 1.79 21.79
N ALA A 361 -19.20 0.99 22.60
CA ALA A 361 -18.61 -0.29 22.20
C ALA A 361 -19.71 -1.34 21.93
N ALA A 362 -19.37 -2.40 21.19
CA ALA A 362 -20.25 -3.56 20.99
C ALA A 362 -20.64 -4.24 22.31
N ASP A 363 -19.70 -4.32 23.26
CA ASP A 363 -20.00 -4.58 24.68
C ASP A 363 -20.08 -3.23 25.42
N PRO A 364 -21.27 -2.78 25.87
CA PRO A 364 -21.43 -1.50 26.54
C PRO A 364 -20.55 -1.29 27.77
N SER A 365 -20.16 -2.39 28.48
CA SER A 365 -19.28 -2.33 29.65
C SER A 365 -17.85 -1.90 29.30
N LYS A 366 -17.47 -1.98 28.05
CA LYS A 366 -16.15 -1.59 27.51
C LYS A 366 -16.14 -0.19 26.89
N THR A 367 -17.26 0.52 26.93
CA THR A 367 -17.31 1.89 26.43
C THR A 367 -16.50 2.81 27.31
N SER A 368 -15.62 3.62 26.71
CA SER A 368 -14.80 4.60 27.43
C SER A 368 -14.63 5.88 26.62
N GLY A 369 -14.81 7.01 27.28
CA GLY A 369 -14.58 8.32 26.71
C GLY A 369 -13.13 8.59 26.28
N ARG A 370 -12.16 7.77 26.72
CA ARG A 370 -10.76 7.88 26.26
C ARG A 370 -10.58 7.62 24.76
N PHE A 371 -11.56 7.00 24.10
CA PHE A 371 -11.57 6.75 22.66
C PHE A 371 -12.23 7.88 21.85
N ASP A 372 -12.79 8.88 22.53
CA ASP A 372 -13.27 10.13 21.95
C ASP A 372 -12.17 11.20 22.14
N ARG A 373 -11.38 11.40 21.09
CA ARG A 373 -10.10 12.12 21.12
C ARG A 373 -10.16 13.36 20.24
N ASN A 374 -9.46 14.41 20.67
CA ASN A 374 -9.23 15.58 19.84
C ASN A 374 -7.75 15.99 19.83
N TYR A 375 -7.35 16.64 18.74
CA TYR A 375 -6.00 17.11 18.53
C TYR A 375 -6.05 18.50 17.93
N THR A 376 -5.34 19.45 18.56
CA THR A 376 -5.10 20.77 17.96
C THR A 376 -3.62 20.86 17.62
N THR A 377 -3.30 21.03 16.35
CA THR A 377 -1.92 21.13 15.88
C THR A 377 -1.69 22.52 15.30
N VAL A 378 -0.65 23.20 15.76
CA VAL A 378 -0.23 24.52 15.23
C VAL A 378 1.24 24.47 14.88
N GLY A 379 1.64 25.06 13.77
CA GLY A 379 3.01 24.97 13.36
C GLY A 379 3.38 25.80 12.14
N VAL A 380 4.63 25.59 11.73
CA VAL A 380 5.22 26.19 10.54
C VAL A 380 5.87 25.11 9.67
N SER A 381 5.68 25.21 8.39
CA SER A 381 6.39 24.42 7.38
C SER A 381 7.17 25.37 6.47
N PHE A 382 8.49 25.31 6.51
CA PHE A 382 9.37 26.08 5.64
C PHE A 382 9.87 25.18 4.50
N LEU A 383 9.56 25.59 3.28
CA LEU A 383 10.01 24.92 2.05
C LEU A 383 11.06 25.83 1.37
N PRO A 384 12.36 25.60 1.59
CA PRO A 384 13.40 26.37 0.87
C PRO A 384 13.34 26.15 -0.64
N ILE A 385 12.91 24.96 -1.03
CA ILE A 385 12.53 24.57 -2.40
C ILE A 385 11.32 23.63 -2.29
N PRO A 386 10.49 23.45 -3.35
CA PRO A 386 9.29 22.61 -3.27
C PRO A 386 9.53 21.15 -2.85
N SER A 387 10.74 20.64 -3.08
CA SER A 387 11.10 19.24 -2.75
C SER A 387 11.72 19.05 -1.37
N VAL A 388 11.82 20.11 -0.54
CA VAL A 388 12.34 20.00 0.85
C VAL A 388 11.40 20.77 1.77
N ALA A 389 10.97 20.13 2.85
CA ALA A 389 10.16 20.74 3.90
C ALA A 389 10.84 20.60 5.27
N ILE A 390 11.00 21.72 5.98
CA ILE A 390 11.46 21.78 7.37
C ILE A 390 10.24 22.22 8.18
N LYS A 391 9.76 21.34 9.04
CA LYS A 391 8.51 21.52 9.77
C LYS A 391 8.79 21.61 11.28
N ALA A 392 8.02 22.42 11.96
CA ALA A 392 8.00 22.46 13.42
C ALA A 392 6.57 22.70 13.87
N ASP A 393 6.03 21.83 14.70
CA ASP A 393 4.69 21.96 15.21
C ASP A 393 4.54 21.48 16.66
N TYR A 394 3.47 21.96 17.30
CA TYR A 394 3.03 21.49 18.59
C TYR A 394 1.61 20.93 18.45
N GLN A 395 1.43 19.71 18.94
CA GLN A 395 0.14 19.06 19.00
C GLN A 395 -0.33 18.92 20.44
N PHE A 396 -1.48 19.54 20.72
CA PHE A 396 -2.22 19.37 21.96
C PHE A 396 -3.14 18.15 21.83
N PHE A 397 -3.14 17.30 22.83
CA PHE A 397 -4.00 16.13 22.92
C PHE A 397 -5.08 16.29 23.97
N GLY A 398 -6.31 15.91 23.65
CA GLY A 398 -7.43 15.81 24.57
C GLY A 398 -8.28 14.57 24.32
N ASP A 399 -8.98 14.13 25.36
CA ASP A 399 -9.97 13.06 25.26
C ASP A 399 -11.10 13.26 26.29
N ARG A 400 -12.18 12.49 26.19
CA ARG A 400 -13.32 12.51 27.12
C ARG A 400 -13.30 11.40 28.16
N ARG A 401 -12.11 10.95 28.55
CA ARG A 401 -11.95 9.87 29.55
C ARG A 401 -12.55 10.24 30.90
N ALA A 402 -12.97 9.21 31.64
CA ALA A 402 -13.40 9.36 33.02
C ALA A 402 -12.21 9.67 33.95
N ALA A 403 -12.50 10.23 35.11
CA ALA A 403 -11.48 10.49 36.12
C ALA A 403 -10.79 9.18 36.55
N GLY A 404 -9.45 9.16 36.52
CA GLY A 404 -8.62 7.99 36.84
C GLY A 404 -8.26 7.10 35.64
N GLU A 405 -8.85 7.29 34.47
CA GLU A 405 -8.40 6.62 33.23
C GLU A 405 -7.10 7.26 32.69
N VAL A 406 -6.24 6.42 32.12
CA VAL A 406 -4.98 6.85 31.53
C VAL A 406 -5.20 7.34 30.10
N PRO A 407 -4.65 8.50 29.69
CA PRO A 407 -4.76 9.00 28.32
C PRO A 407 -4.09 8.06 27.31
N LEU A 408 -4.62 8.04 26.08
CA LEU A 408 -4.05 7.22 25.01
C LEU A 408 -2.83 7.84 24.35
N ASP A 409 -2.76 9.18 24.32
CA ASP A 409 -1.68 9.94 23.67
C ASP A 409 -1.22 11.10 24.56
N ASN A 410 -0.20 11.81 24.12
CA ASN A 410 0.43 12.92 24.82
C ASN A 410 0.46 14.16 23.94
N ASP A 411 0.58 15.33 24.61
CA ASP A 411 1.03 16.54 23.93
C ASP A 411 2.43 16.30 23.38
N LYS A 412 2.73 16.83 22.20
CA LYS A 412 4.05 16.67 21.58
C LYS A 412 4.48 17.88 20.77
N PHE A 413 5.78 18.19 20.90
CA PHE A 413 6.48 19.07 19.98
C PHE A 413 7.26 18.20 18.99
N GLN A 414 7.17 18.54 17.71
CA GLN A 414 7.81 17.79 16.64
C GLN A 414 8.58 18.70 15.70
N VAL A 415 9.72 18.22 15.23
CA VAL A 415 10.48 18.83 14.14
C VAL A 415 10.76 17.76 13.10
N THR A 416 10.43 18.03 11.85
CA THR A 416 10.64 17.08 10.75
C THR A 416 11.39 17.75 9.61
N VAL A 417 12.37 17.04 9.07
CA VAL A 417 12.98 17.36 7.76
C VAL A 417 12.52 16.31 6.78
N GLY A 418 11.67 16.72 5.85
CA GLY A 418 11.16 15.88 4.77
C GLY A 418 11.72 16.33 3.42
N PHE A 419 11.98 15.38 2.53
CA PHE A 419 12.48 15.68 1.19
C PHE A 419 11.97 14.66 0.17
N VAL A 420 11.83 15.11 -1.09
CA VAL A 420 11.54 14.27 -2.27
C VAL A 420 12.61 14.49 -3.33
N PHE A 421 12.97 13.49 -4.09
CA PHE A 421 14.01 13.53 -5.14
C PHE A 421 13.65 12.71 -6.37
#